data_a5cf41a19bc277a276c27919320dab99
#
_entry.id   a5cf41a19bc277a276c27919320dab99
#
_cell.length_a   1.000
_cell.length_b   1.000
_cell.length_c   1.000
_cell.angle_alpha   90.00
_cell.angle_beta   90.00
_cell.angle_gamma   90.00
#
_symmetry.space_group_name_H-M   'P 1'
#
loop_
_entity.id
_entity.type
_entity.pdbx_description
1 polymer ?
#
loop_
_entity_poly.entity_id
_entity_poly.type
_entity_poly.pdbx_seq_one_letter_code
_entity_poly.pdbx_strand_id
1 'polypeptide(L)'
;MAERTQYTPGTFSWTDLNTTDQDAAKAFYSQLFGWEITDMPAGEGVIYMMAAIDGRWVAAISPQPRQQREAGVPPAWNSYITVEDVDASATRAQELGATVHAPPFDVLDAGRMAVIQDPQGAWFELWQAKNHVGAGLVNAPGALSWNELGSPDLDGSAKFYRDLLGWTTTALEGADPPYLVVATADGHSNGGIRPAMPPGTPPFWLVYFATDDLDGTLEKVAALGGNVLAGNTDIGFAHIGVVQDPQGAVFALYHGRLDD
;
A
#
# COMPACT_ATOMS: atom_id res chain seq x y z
N MET A 1 -4.65 17.64 -1.89
CA MET A 1 -4.86 16.88 -3.18
C MET A 1 -3.61 17.06 -4.00
N ALA A 2 -2.89 15.99 -4.27
CA ALA A 2 -1.62 16.08 -4.96
C ALA A 2 -1.64 15.24 -6.26
N GLU A 3 -1.54 15.93 -7.40
CA GLU A 3 -1.31 15.31 -8.70
C GLU A 3 0.16 14.91 -8.81
N ARG A 4 0.40 13.72 -9.39
CA ARG A 4 1.73 13.17 -9.56
C ARG A 4 1.95 12.75 -11.03
N THR A 5 3.08 13.17 -11.58
CA THR A 5 3.56 12.76 -12.90
C THR A 5 4.89 12.02 -12.82
N GLN A 6 5.48 11.97 -11.64
CA GLN A 6 6.71 11.27 -11.31
C GLN A 6 6.81 11.05 -9.80
N TYR A 7 7.65 10.12 -9.39
CA TYR A 7 7.96 9.84 -7.98
C TYR A 7 9.46 9.82 -7.75
N THR A 8 9.91 10.42 -6.66
CA THR A 8 11.29 10.31 -6.18
C THR A 8 11.56 8.86 -5.74
N PRO A 9 12.73 8.27 -6.03
CA PRO A 9 13.11 6.96 -5.53
C PRO A 9 12.98 6.87 -4.01
N GLY A 10 12.46 5.73 -3.54
CA GLY A 10 12.11 5.51 -2.14
C GLY A 10 10.68 5.92 -1.77
N THR A 11 9.88 6.50 -2.68
CA THR A 11 8.49 6.89 -2.40
C THR A 11 7.52 5.75 -2.68
N PHE A 12 6.50 5.57 -1.82
CA PHE A 12 5.34 4.74 -2.16
C PHE A 12 4.58 5.39 -3.31
N SER A 13 4.53 4.71 -4.44
CA SER A 13 4.00 5.28 -5.69
C SER A 13 2.73 4.60 -6.17
N TRP A 14 2.46 3.38 -5.74
CA TRP A 14 1.33 2.60 -6.22
C TRP A 14 0.82 1.62 -5.18
N THR A 15 -0.43 1.22 -5.33
CA THR A 15 -1.02 0.11 -4.60
C THR A 15 -1.96 -0.66 -5.50
N ASP A 16 -1.99 -1.99 -5.35
CA ASP A 16 -3.00 -2.83 -5.97
C ASP A 16 -3.56 -3.87 -5.00
N LEU A 17 -4.77 -4.29 -5.26
CA LEU A 17 -5.45 -5.33 -4.52
C LEU A 17 -5.30 -6.67 -5.23
N ASN A 18 -4.74 -7.67 -4.55
CA ASN A 18 -4.88 -9.06 -4.92
C ASN A 18 -6.12 -9.65 -4.28
N THR A 19 -7.14 -10.00 -5.08
CA THR A 19 -8.44 -10.49 -4.57
C THR A 19 -8.85 -11.82 -5.16
N THR A 20 -9.69 -12.55 -4.43
CA THR A 20 -10.29 -13.82 -4.89
C THR A 20 -11.48 -13.60 -5.82
N ASP A 21 -12.09 -12.40 -5.81
CA ASP A 21 -13.24 -12.02 -6.62
C ASP A 21 -13.11 -10.56 -7.09
N GLN A 22 -12.62 -10.36 -8.32
CA GLN A 22 -12.41 -9.04 -8.89
C GLN A 22 -13.72 -8.28 -9.13
N ASP A 23 -14.80 -8.97 -9.54
CA ASP A 23 -16.07 -8.31 -9.84
C ASP A 23 -16.73 -7.80 -8.55
N ALA A 24 -16.70 -8.58 -7.49
CA ALA A 24 -17.19 -8.16 -6.18
C ALA A 24 -16.33 -7.02 -5.61
N ALA A 25 -15.00 -7.08 -5.73
CA ALA A 25 -14.11 -6.00 -5.33
C ALA A 25 -14.37 -4.72 -6.15
N LYS A 26 -14.50 -4.84 -7.48
CA LYS A 26 -14.88 -3.72 -8.35
C LYS A 26 -16.17 -3.05 -7.88
N ALA A 27 -17.22 -3.83 -7.60
CA ALA A 27 -18.48 -3.32 -7.11
C ALA A 27 -18.36 -2.62 -5.75
N PHE A 28 -17.58 -3.18 -4.83
CA PHE A 28 -17.34 -2.62 -3.50
C PHE A 28 -16.59 -1.29 -3.57
N TYR A 29 -15.41 -1.24 -4.20
CA TYR A 29 -14.57 -0.05 -4.23
C TYR A 29 -15.13 1.08 -5.11
N SER A 30 -15.83 0.76 -6.22
CA SER A 30 -16.55 1.76 -7.01
C SER A 30 -17.64 2.44 -6.20
N GLN A 31 -18.38 1.70 -5.37
CA GLN A 31 -19.37 2.28 -4.50
C GLN A 31 -18.73 3.01 -3.33
N LEU A 32 -17.68 2.45 -2.70
CA LEU A 32 -17.06 3.04 -1.53
C LEU A 32 -16.41 4.38 -1.84
N PHE A 33 -15.53 4.42 -2.85
CA PHE A 33 -14.69 5.58 -3.17
C PHE A 33 -15.12 6.33 -4.44
N GLY A 34 -16.12 5.84 -5.16
CA GLY A 34 -16.52 6.44 -6.43
C GLY A 34 -15.54 6.14 -7.57
N TRP A 35 -14.72 5.10 -7.46
CA TRP A 35 -13.75 4.77 -8.50
C TRP A 35 -14.38 4.40 -9.83
N GLU A 36 -13.86 4.99 -10.91
CA GLU A 36 -14.08 4.56 -12.28
C GLU A 36 -13.08 3.46 -12.61
N ILE A 37 -13.56 2.22 -12.85
CA ILE A 37 -12.69 1.07 -13.05
C ILE A 37 -12.71 0.60 -14.49
N THR A 38 -11.53 0.56 -15.11
CA THR A 38 -11.30 0.12 -16.48
C THR A 38 -10.54 -1.20 -16.51
N ASP A 39 -11.08 -2.18 -17.22
CA ASP A 39 -10.46 -3.50 -17.38
C ASP A 39 -9.34 -3.43 -18.42
N MET A 40 -8.10 -3.73 -18.00
CA MET A 40 -6.91 -3.71 -18.85
C MET A 40 -6.34 -5.12 -18.99
N PRO A 41 -6.19 -5.65 -20.22
CA PRO A 41 -5.51 -6.93 -20.42
C PRO A 41 -4.04 -6.87 -19.98
N ALA A 42 -3.64 -7.80 -19.09
CA ALA A 42 -2.27 -7.88 -18.53
C ALA A 42 -1.50 -9.14 -18.99
N GLY A 43 -1.91 -9.74 -20.10
CA GLY A 43 -1.34 -10.97 -20.67
C GLY A 43 -1.99 -12.24 -20.14
N GLU A 44 -1.86 -13.34 -20.90
CA GLU A 44 -2.31 -14.71 -20.54
C GLU A 44 -3.73 -14.83 -19.96
N GLY A 45 -4.66 -13.95 -20.39
CA GLY A 45 -6.05 -13.95 -19.90
C GLY A 45 -6.24 -13.29 -18.53
N VAL A 46 -5.20 -12.65 -17.99
CA VAL A 46 -5.28 -11.84 -16.76
C VAL A 46 -5.85 -10.47 -17.09
N ILE A 47 -6.84 -10.04 -16.31
CA ILE A 47 -7.36 -8.67 -16.34
C ILE A 47 -6.83 -7.93 -15.12
N TYR A 48 -6.18 -6.80 -15.35
CA TYR A 48 -5.76 -5.85 -14.34
C TYR A 48 -6.71 -4.66 -14.39
N MET A 49 -7.52 -4.48 -13.35
CA MET A 49 -8.56 -3.47 -13.32
C MET A 49 -8.00 -2.18 -12.75
N MET A 50 -7.78 -1.19 -13.62
CA MET A 50 -7.26 0.13 -13.23
C MET A 50 -8.37 1.01 -12.69
N ALA A 51 -8.19 1.53 -11.47
CA ALA A 51 -9.11 2.43 -10.80
C ALA A 51 -8.67 3.89 -10.95
N ALA A 52 -9.61 4.78 -11.27
CA ALA A 52 -9.37 6.20 -11.46
C ALA A 52 -10.35 7.07 -10.67
N ILE A 53 -9.92 8.27 -10.34
CA ILE A 53 -10.73 9.40 -9.86
C ILE A 53 -10.45 10.58 -10.80
N ASP A 54 -11.50 11.14 -11.39
CA ASP A 54 -11.40 12.25 -12.36
C ASP A 54 -10.35 11.97 -13.47
N GLY A 55 -10.35 10.73 -13.98
CA GLY A 55 -9.44 10.27 -15.04
C GLY A 55 -7.98 10.06 -14.63
N ARG A 56 -7.64 10.12 -13.34
CA ARG A 56 -6.31 9.89 -12.80
C ARG A 56 -6.26 8.56 -12.08
N TRP A 57 -5.30 7.72 -12.44
CA TRP A 57 -5.11 6.42 -11.79
C TRP A 57 -4.79 6.58 -10.30
N VAL A 58 -5.43 5.79 -9.44
CA VAL A 58 -5.25 5.84 -7.97
C VAL A 58 -4.88 4.48 -7.38
N ALA A 59 -5.31 3.39 -8.00
CA ALA A 59 -5.06 2.02 -7.55
C ALA A 59 -5.40 1.01 -8.66
N ALA A 60 -5.20 -0.28 -8.40
CA ALA A 60 -5.76 -1.33 -9.25
C ALA A 60 -6.29 -2.52 -8.45
N ILE A 61 -7.04 -3.38 -9.14
CA ILE A 61 -7.55 -4.65 -8.63
C ILE A 61 -7.08 -5.76 -9.55
N SER A 62 -6.38 -6.74 -9.01
CA SER A 62 -5.85 -7.89 -9.75
C SER A 62 -6.36 -9.21 -9.18
N PRO A 63 -6.44 -10.28 -10.00
CA PRO A 63 -6.79 -11.59 -9.48
C PRO A 63 -5.64 -12.10 -8.62
N GLN A 64 -5.95 -12.60 -7.43
CA GLN A 64 -4.94 -13.21 -6.57
C GLN A 64 -4.27 -14.39 -7.29
N PRO A 65 -2.93 -14.48 -7.30
CA PRO A 65 -2.21 -15.60 -7.91
C PRO A 65 -2.72 -16.95 -7.40
N ARG A 66 -2.85 -17.91 -8.32
CA ARG A 66 -3.38 -19.24 -7.99
C ARG A 66 -2.62 -19.89 -6.83
N GLN A 67 -1.30 -19.80 -6.82
CA GLN A 67 -0.45 -20.36 -5.76
C GLN A 67 -0.78 -19.78 -4.38
N GLN A 68 -1.04 -18.47 -4.29
CA GLN A 68 -1.43 -17.82 -3.04
C GLN A 68 -2.80 -18.28 -2.56
N ARG A 69 -3.78 -18.42 -3.48
CA ARG A 69 -5.11 -18.95 -3.15
C ARG A 69 -5.05 -20.38 -2.64
N GLU A 70 -4.28 -21.24 -3.30
CA GLU A 70 -4.09 -22.64 -2.90
C GLU A 70 -3.35 -22.77 -1.56
N ALA A 71 -2.48 -21.82 -1.23
CA ALA A 71 -1.80 -21.72 0.07
C ALA A 71 -2.67 -21.07 1.17
N GLY A 72 -3.89 -20.63 0.86
CA GLY A 72 -4.79 -20.01 1.82
C GLY A 72 -4.35 -18.60 2.25
N VAL A 73 -3.52 -17.91 1.44
CA VAL A 73 -3.14 -16.51 1.68
C VAL A 73 -4.39 -15.64 1.51
N PRO A 74 -4.72 -14.77 2.47
CA PRO A 74 -5.86 -13.87 2.33
C PRO A 74 -5.65 -12.84 1.21
N PRO A 75 -6.73 -12.27 0.63
CA PRO A 75 -6.65 -11.07 -0.18
C PRO A 75 -5.90 -9.94 0.55
N ALA A 76 -5.12 -9.15 -0.20
CA ALA A 76 -4.31 -8.10 0.39
C ALA A 76 -4.06 -6.94 -0.57
N TRP A 77 -3.88 -5.76 -0.02
CA TRP A 77 -3.34 -4.60 -0.70
C TRP A 77 -1.81 -4.67 -0.70
N ASN A 78 -1.20 -4.54 -1.87
CA ASN A 78 0.24 -4.50 -2.05
C ASN A 78 0.73 -3.04 -2.07
N SER A 79 1.92 -2.81 -1.52
CA SER A 79 2.56 -1.49 -1.49
C SER A 79 3.78 -1.47 -2.40
N TYR A 80 3.79 -0.57 -3.37
CA TYR A 80 4.87 -0.41 -4.35
C TYR A 80 5.75 0.78 -4.01
N ILE A 81 7.05 0.57 -3.99
CA ILE A 81 8.06 1.60 -3.73
C ILE A 81 8.86 1.85 -5.01
N THR A 82 8.85 3.08 -5.49
CA THR A 82 9.63 3.50 -6.66
C THR A 82 11.13 3.38 -6.39
N VAL A 83 11.86 2.82 -7.35
CA VAL A 83 13.32 2.77 -7.37
C VAL A 83 13.86 3.15 -8.75
N GLU A 84 15.11 3.59 -8.83
CA GLU A 84 15.76 3.92 -10.10
C GLU A 84 16.14 2.67 -10.91
N ASP A 85 16.58 1.62 -10.19
CA ASP A 85 17.03 0.36 -10.77
C ASP A 85 16.53 -0.79 -9.88
N VAL A 86 15.55 -1.54 -10.40
CA VAL A 86 14.94 -2.63 -9.64
C VAL A 86 15.88 -3.83 -9.52
N ASP A 87 16.76 -4.08 -10.50
CA ASP A 87 17.73 -5.19 -10.45
C ASP A 87 18.78 -4.95 -9.36
N ALA A 88 19.33 -3.75 -9.32
CA ALA A 88 20.28 -3.34 -8.28
C ALA A 88 19.61 -3.32 -6.89
N SER A 89 18.37 -2.79 -6.79
CA SER A 89 17.63 -2.71 -5.53
C SER A 89 17.23 -4.09 -5.01
N ALA A 90 16.82 -5.03 -5.86
CA ALA A 90 16.53 -6.41 -5.46
C ALA A 90 17.77 -7.15 -4.99
N THR A 91 18.92 -6.95 -5.67
CA THR A 91 20.22 -7.48 -5.23
C THR A 91 20.58 -6.92 -3.87
N ARG A 92 20.45 -5.61 -3.69
CA ARG A 92 20.72 -4.95 -2.41
C ARG A 92 19.81 -5.43 -1.29
N ALA A 93 18.54 -5.64 -1.55
CA ALA A 93 17.59 -6.20 -0.58
C ALA A 93 18.05 -7.59 -0.09
N GLN A 94 18.50 -8.46 -1.00
CA GLN A 94 19.05 -9.79 -0.63
C GLN A 94 20.29 -9.68 0.24
N GLU A 95 21.23 -8.78 -0.07
CA GLU A 95 22.42 -8.53 0.74
C GLU A 95 22.07 -8.08 2.16
N LEU A 96 20.95 -7.39 2.32
CA LEU A 96 20.42 -6.90 3.60
C LEU A 96 19.55 -7.94 4.34
N GLY A 97 19.41 -9.16 3.78
CA GLY A 97 18.72 -10.28 4.42
C GLY A 97 17.25 -10.45 4.00
N ALA A 98 16.78 -9.72 3.00
CA ALA A 98 15.45 -9.91 2.44
C ALA A 98 15.38 -11.16 1.54
N THR A 99 14.18 -11.68 1.34
CA THR A 99 13.89 -12.73 0.37
C THR A 99 13.27 -12.12 -0.89
N VAL A 100 13.86 -12.41 -2.06
CA VAL A 100 13.28 -12.06 -3.36
C VAL A 100 12.41 -13.22 -3.82
N HIS A 101 11.10 -13.05 -3.77
CA HIS A 101 10.12 -14.07 -4.17
C HIS A 101 9.86 -14.07 -5.68
N ALA A 102 9.78 -12.89 -6.29
CA ALA A 102 9.81 -12.74 -7.74
C ALA A 102 11.02 -11.88 -8.12
N PRO A 103 12.00 -12.44 -8.85
CA PRO A 103 13.13 -11.66 -9.34
C PRO A 103 12.65 -10.57 -10.32
N PRO A 104 13.45 -9.53 -10.58
CA PRO A 104 13.08 -8.44 -11.47
C PRO A 104 12.56 -8.90 -12.83
N PHE A 105 11.36 -8.46 -13.20
CA PHE A 105 10.72 -8.76 -14.49
C PHE A 105 9.97 -7.56 -15.04
N ASP A 106 9.85 -7.49 -16.37
CA ASP A 106 9.10 -6.43 -17.04
C ASP A 106 7.60 -6.70 -17.00
N VAL A 107 6.83 -5.67 -16.61
CA VAL A 107 5.37 -5.66 -16.68
C VAL A 107 4.99 -4.93 -17.97
N LEU A 108 4.97 -5.68 -19.08
CA LEU A 108 4.74 -5.13 -20.42
C LEU A 108 5.64 -3.91 -20.68
N ASP A 109 5.04 -2.79 -21.08
CA ASP A 109 5.68 -1.49 -21.25
C ASP A 109 5.45 -0.53 -20.08
N ALA A 110 4.72 -0.98 -19.05
CA ALA A 110 4.39 -0.16 -17.87
C ALA A 110 5.60 0.12 -16.99
N GLY A 111 6.40 -0.89 -16.72
CA GLY A 111 7.55 -0.78 -15.84
C GLY A 111 8.25 -2.11 -15.63
N ARG A 112 9.13 -2.14 -14.63
CA ARG A 112 9.84 -3.33 -14.17
C ARG A 112 9.68 -3.46 -12.67
N MET A 113 9.42 -4.66 -12.15
CA MET A 113 9.15 -4.87 -10.73
C MET A 113 9.85 -6.10 -10.15
N ALA A 114 9.95 -6.13 -8.84
CA ALA A 114 10.33 -7.31 -8.07
C ALA A 114 9.44 -7.43 -6.83
N VAL A 115 9.18 -8.65 -6.37
CA VAL A 115 8.42 -8.92 -5.14
C VAL A 115 9.38 -9.34 -4.04
N ILE A 116 9.37 -8.58 -2.96
CA ILE A 116 10.34 -8.68 -1.87
C ILE A 116 9.60 -8.98 -0.56
N GLN A 117 10.23 -9.80 0.28
CA GLN A 117 9.86 -9.94 1.68
C GLN A 117 11.04 -9.46 2.53
N ASP A 118 10.79 -8.48 3.39
CA ASP A 118 11.82 -7.91 4.26
C ASP A 118 12.30 -8.94 5.32
N PRO A 119 13.39 -8.67 6.04
CA PRO A 119 13.91 -9.61 7.05
C PRO A 119 12.97 -9.89 8.22
N GLN A 120 11.98 -9.03 8.47
CA GLN A 120 10.95 -9.20 9.49
C GLN A 120 9.74 -9.99 8.98
N GLY A 121 9.61 -10.13 7.65
CA GLY A 121 8.57 -10.91 6.98
C GLY A 121 7.49 -10.09 6.26
N ALA A 122 7.58 -8.76 6.22
CA ALA A 122 6.63 -7.93 5.48
C ALA A 122 6.91 -7.95 3.97
N TRP A 123 5.85 -8.03 3.18
CA TRP A 123 5.91 -8.05 1.72
C TRP A 123 5.75 -6.64 1.17
N PHE A 124 6.53 -6.31 0.11
CA PHE A 124 6.42 -5.08 -0.65
C PHE A 124 6.97 -5.30 -2.06
N GLU A 125 6.61 -4.41 -2.98
CA GLU A 125 7.05 -4.43 -4.36
C GLU A 125 8.01 -3.27 -4.63
N LEU A 126 9.10 -3.56 -5.36
CA LEU A 126 9.97 -2.56 -5.95
C LEU A 126 9.46 -2.26 -7.35
N TRP A 127 9.35 -0.98 -7.71
CA TRP A 127 8.85 -0.51 -9.00
C TRP A 127 9.81 0.44 -9.68
N GLN A 128 10.25 0.08 -10.88
CA GLN A 128 10.98 0.96 -11.79
C GLN A 128 10.05 1.34 -12.93
N ALA A 129 9.59 2.58 -12.92
CA ALA A 129 8.60 3.08 -13.85
C ALA A 129 9.15 3.18 -15.29
N LYS A 130 8.29 2.85 -16.27
CA LYS A 130 8.42 3.20 -17.69
C LYS A 130 7.23 4.09 -18.05
N ASN A 131 6.18 3.54 -18.68
CA ASN A 131 4.97 4.29 -19.04
C ASN A 131 3.98 4.46 -17.88
N HIS A 132 4.06 3.65 -16.84
CA HIS A 132 3.23 3.77 -15.64
C HIS A 132 4.09 4.25 -14.46
N VAL A 133 3.93 5.52 -14.10
CA VAL A 133 4.70 6.13 -13.00
C VAL A 133 4.19 5.75 -11.61
N GLY A 134 2.97 5.23 -11.51
CA GLY A 134 2.25 5.01 -10.25
C GLY A 134 0.93 5.78 -10.23
N ALA A 135 0.44 6.12 -9.03
CA ALA A 135 -0.79 6.88 -8.85
C ALA A 135 -0.63 8.30 -9.40
N GLY A 136 -1.55 8.71 -10.27
CA GLY A 136 -1.61 10.07 -10.80
C GLY A 136 -2.27 11.05 -9.83
N LEU A 137 -2.95 10.54 -8.80
CA LEU A 137 -3.58 11.30 -7.73
C LEU A 137 -3.32 10.61 -6.40
N VAL A 138 -2.82 11.35 -5.41
CA VAL A 138 -2.62 10.93 -4.02
C VAL A 138 -3.16 11.99 -3.08
N ASN A 139 -3.31 11.68 -1.81
CA ASN A 139 -3.72 12.65 -0.78
C ASN A 139 -5.05 13.35 -1.12
N ALA A 140 -5.97 12.59 -1.71
CA ALA A 140 -7.32 13.03 -2.03
C ALA A 140 -8.32 11.96 -1.56
N PRO A 141 -9.59 12.31 -1.30
CA PRO A 141 -10.60 11.33 -0.92
C PRO A 141 -10.65 10.16 -1.90
N GLY A 142 -10.57 8.92 -1.39
CA GLY A 142 -10.50 7.69 -2.18
C GLY A 142 -9.13 7.38 -2.81
N ALA A 143 -8.11 8.20 -2.59
CA ALA A 143 -6.76 7.97 -3.11
C ALA A 143 -5.78 7.55 -2.00
N LEU A 144 -4.66 6.93 -2.40
CA LEU A 144 -3.55 6.57 -1.51
C LEU A 144 -3.08 7.78 -0.72
N SER A 145 -2.93 7.65 0.59
CA SER A 145 -2.47 8.73 1.47
C SER A 145 -1.32 8.35 2.39
N TRP A 146 -1.19 7.08 2.75
CA TRP A 146 -0.17 6.62 3.69
C TRP A 146 0.09 5.13 3.55
N ASN A 147 1.28 4.69 4.00
CA ASN A 147 1.60 3.28 4.19
C ASN A 147 2.20 3.08 5.58
N GLU A 148 1.76 2.07 6.29
CA GLU A 148 2.18 1.80 7.66
C GLU A 148 2.66 0.36 7.82
N LEU A 149 3.89 0.18 8.27
CA LEU A 149 4.45 -1.12 8.58
C LEU A 149 4.10 -1.53 10.00
N GLY A 150 3.36 -2.62 10.15
CA GLY A 150 3.29 -3.37 11.39
C GLY A 150 4.50 -4.32 11.49
N SER A 151 5.42 -4.07 12.42
CA SER A 151 6.65 -4.85 12.56
C SER A 151 6.84 -5.43 13.96
N PRO A 152 7.41 -6.64 14.11
CA PRO A 152 7.83 -7.16 15.40
C PRO A 152 9.13 -6.53 15.92
N ASP A 153 9.90 -5.85 15.03
CA ASP A 153 11.20 -5.24 15.33
C ASP A 153 11.31 -3.89 14.60
N LEU A 154 11.01 -2.80 15.32
CA LEU A 154 11.02 -1.45 14.76
C LEU A 154 12.42 -1.03 14.31
N ASP A 155 13.43 -1.29 15.14
CA ASP A 155 14.81 -0.87 14.86
C ASP A 155 15.40 -1.65 13.69
N GLY A 156 15.14 -2.95 13.62
CA GLY A 156 15.55 -3.80 12.50
C GLY A 156 14.88 -3.38 11.19
N SER A 157 13.58 -3.07 11.21
CA SER A 157 12.86 -2.55 10.05
C SER A 157 13.39 -1.17 9.63
N ALA A 158 13.53 -0.24 10.55
CA ALA A 158 14.08 1.10 10.26
C ALA A 158 15.49 1.01 9.66
N LYS A 159 16.34 0.10 10.19
CA LYS A 159 17.67 -0.13 9.65
C LYS A 159 17.62 -0.70 8.23
N PHE A 160 16.78 -1.71 7.97
CA PHE A 160 16.66 -2.35 6.66
C PHE A 160 16.25 -1.33 5.58
N TYR A 161 15.16 -0.60 5.81
CA TYR A 161 14.66 0.37 4.82
C TYR A 161 15.58 1.59 4.66
N ARG A 162 16.27 2.03 5.72
CA ARG A 162 17.33 3.03 5.60
C ARG A 162 18.46 2.54 4.69
N ASP A 163 18.94 1.32 4.89
CA ASP A 163 20.11 0.77 4.17
C ASP A 163 19.75 0.35 2.73
N LEU A 164 18.45 0.11 2.43
CA LEU A 164 17.93 -0.21 1.10
C LEU A 164 17.52 1.04 0.31
N LEU A 165 16.75 1.95 0.92
CA LEU A 165 16.04 3.03 0.24
C LEU A 165 16.51 4.44 0.67
N GLY A 166 17.43 4.52 1.61
CA GLY A 166 17.89 5.81 2.14
C GLY A 166 16.88 6.52 3.07
N TRP A 167 15.88 5.80 3.58
CA TRP A 167 14.89 6.40 4.46
C TRP A 167 15.49 6.88 5.78
N THR A 168 14.91 7.94 6.33
CA THR A 168 15.14 8.38 7.68
C THR A 168 13.92 8.11 8.55
N THR A 169 14.12 7.91 9.84
CA THR A 169 13.02 7.69 10.79
C THR A 169 13.12 8.65 11.95
N THR A 170 11.97 9.18 12.38
CA THR A 170 11.85 10.03 13.56
C THR A 170 10.77 9.47 14.48
N ALA A 171 11.11 9.28 15.75
CA ALA A 171 10.12 8.84 16.73
C ALA A 171 9.06 9.92 16.95
N LEU A 172 7.79 9.53 16.91
CA LEU A 172 6.68 10.40 17.26
C LEU A 172 6.61 10.51 18.78
N GLU A 173 6.88 11.72 19.32
CA GLU A 173 6.87 11.94 20.76
C GLU A 173 5.47 11.69 21.36
N GLY A 174 5.46 10.97 22.46
CA GLY A 174 4.22 10.64 23.19
C GLY A 174 3.35 9.57 22.56
N ALA A 175 3.78 8.95 21.45
CA ALA A 175 3.04 7.84 20.87
C ALA A 175 3.10 6.59 21.75
N ASP A 176 1.94 6.03 22.03
CA ASP A 176 1.77 4.74 22.72
C ASP A 176 0.73 3.91 21.95
N PRO A 177 1.11 2.83 21.30
CA PRO A 177 2.47 2.24 21.19
C PRO A 177 3.48 3.13 20.44
N PRO A 178 4.80 2.86 20.53
CA PRO A 178 5.84 3.59 19.82
C PRO A 178 5.57 3.66 18.31
N TYR A 179 5.85 4.81 17.70
CA TYR A 179 5.65 5.06 16.27
C TYR A 179 6.85 5.78 15.67
N LEU A 180 7.35 5.28 14.55
CA LEU A 180 8.40 5.92 13.76
C LEU A 180 7.79 6.50 12.50
N VAL A 181 7.87 7.81 12.34
CA VAL A 181 7.56 8.46 11.06
C VAL A 181 8.73 8.23 10.10
N VAL A 182 8.42 7.75 8.92
CA VAL A 182 9.37 7.49 7.84
C VAL A 182 9.37 8.68 6.88
N ALA A 183 10.57 9.13 6.50
CA ALA A 183 10.75 10.11 5.44
C ALA A 183 11.74 9.60 4.39
N THR A 184 11.52 9.99 3.14
CA THR A 184 12.45 9.78 2.02
C THR A 184 13.76 10.56 2.23
N ALA A 185 14.78 10.27 1.42
CA ALA A 185 16.09 10.93 1.54
C ALA A 185 16.04 12.46 1.37
N ASP A 186 15.05 12.98 0.62
CA ASP A 186 14.78 14.42 0.45
C ASP A 186 13.88 15.02 1.55
N GLY A 187 13.50 14.22 2.57
CA GLY A 187 12.81 14.67 3.78
C GLY A 187 11.29 14.71 3.70
N HIS A 188 10.68 14.21 2.61
CA HIS A 188 9.22 14.12 2.52
C HIS A 188 8.69 12.93 3.34
N SER A 189 7.64 13.16 4.11
CA SER A 189 6.92 12.08 4.83
C SER A 189 6.40 11.04 3.85
N ASN A 190 6.66 9.76 4.15
CA ASN A 190 6.42 8.67 3.20
C ASN A 190 5.66 7.49 3.81
N GLY A 191 5.61 7.38 5.13
CA GLY A 191 4.96 6.27 5.82
C GLY A 191 5.30 6.21 7.31
N GLY A 192 4.95 5.11 7.95
CA GLY A 192 5.23 4.88 9.34
C GLY A 192 5.60 3.44 9.66
N ILE A 193 6.22 3.23 10.82
CA ILE A 193 6.53 1.91 11.37
C ILE A 193 6.05 1.88 12.82
N ARG A 194 5.26 0.86 13.16
CA ARG A 194 4.78 0.61 14.52
C ARG A 194 4.87 -0.87 14.89
N PRO A 195 4.70 -1.22 16.16
CA PRO A 195 4.54 -2.62 16.52
C PRO A 195 3.36 -3.26 15.80
N ALA A 196 3.54 -4.49 15.31
CA ALA A 196 2.42 -5.28 14.77
C ALA A 196 1.41 -5.54 15.90
N MET A 197 0.15 -5.23 15.63
CA MET A 197 -0.94 -5.33 16.60
C MET A 197 -2.12 -6.13 16.04
N PRO A 198 -2.72 -7.03 16.84
CA PRO A 198 -2.29 -7.45 18.18
C PRO A 198 -0.95 -8.20 18.16
N PRO A 199 -0.29 -8.40 19.34
CA PRO A 199 0.96 -9.16 19.40
C PRO A 199 0.84 -10.54 18.73
N GLY A 200 1.83 -10.89 17.89
CA GLY A 200 1.81 -12.13 17.11
C GLY A 200 1.17 -12.00 15.72
N THR A 201 0.66 -10.84 15.37
CA THR A 201 0.26 -10.54 13.98
C THR A 201 1.49 -10.60 13.07
N PRO A 202 1.43 -11.31 11.94
CA PRO A 202 2.51 -11.29 10.95
C PRO A 202 2.82 -9.85 10.51
N PRO A 203 4.07 -9.52 10.18
CA PRO A 203 4.41 -8.19 9.66
C PRO A 203 3.70 -7.92 8.32
N PHE A 204 3.25 -6.69 8.13
CA PHE A 204 2.56 -6.28 6.91
C PHE A 204 2.62 -4.78 6.70
N TRP A 205 2.55 -4.35 5.45
CA TRP A 205 2.28 -2.97 5.08
C TRP A 205 0.77 -2.76 4.99
N LEU A 206 0.24 -1.79 5.75
CA LEU A 206 -1.15 -1.36 5.71
C LEU A 206 -1.26 -0.12 4.83
N VAL A 207 -2.07 -0.22 3.80
CA VAL A 207 -2.37 0.89 2.89
C VAL A 207 -3.50 1.73 3.46
N TYR A 208 -3.35 3.06 3.40
CA TYR A 208 -4.34 4.02 3.83
C TYR A 208 -4.92 4.78 2.63
N PHE A 209 -6.24 4.85 2.57
CA PHE A 209 -6.95 5.74 1.65
C PHE A 209 -7.54 6.92 2.41
N ALA A 210 -7.42 8.12 1.84
CA ALA A 210 -7.99 9.31 2.44
C ALA A 210 -9.52 9.32 2.32
N THR A 211 -10.19 10.00 3.26
CA THR A 211 -11.62 10.29 3.22
C THR A 211 -11.92 11.66 3.82
N ASP A 212 -12.95 12.32 3.30
CA ASP A 212 -13.46 13.60 3.85
C ASP A 212 -14.41 13.38 5.03
N ASP A 213 -15.03 12.19 5.10
CA ASP A 213 -16.00 11.80 6.12
C ASP A 213 -15.70 10.37 6.57
N LEU A 214 -14.96 10.25 7.67
CA LEU A 214 -14.56 8.93 8.18
C LEU A 214 -15.77 8.13 8.69
N ASP A 215 -16.65 8.75 9.45
CA ASP A 215 -17.80 8.05 10.04
C ASP A 215 -18.75 7.55 8.94
N GLY A 216 -19.09 8.41 7.99
CA GLY A 216 -19.92 8.01 6.85
C GLY A 216 -19.25 6.96 5.96
N THR A 217 -17.92 6.99 5.81
CA THR A 217 -17.18 5.97 5.07
C THR A 217 -17.18 4.62 5.81
N LEU A 218 -17.02 4.62 7.12
CA LEU A 218 -17.11 3.40 7.96
C LEU A 218 -18.51 2.77 7.89
N GLU A 219 -19.57 3.59 7.97
CA GLU A 219 -20.95 3.12 7.79
C GLU A 219 -21.15 2.51 6.39
N LYS A 220 -20.60 3.14 5.37
CA LYS A 220 -20.68 2.67 3.98
C LYS A 220 -19.92 1.35 3.78
N VAL A 221 -18.74 1.17 4.38
CA VAL A 221 -18.02 -0.12 4.39
C VAL A 221 -18.93 -1.23 4.93
N ALA A 222 -19.55 -1.03 6.08
CA ALA A 222 -20.46 -2.00 6.70
C ALA A 222 -21.70 -2.29 5.82
N ALA A 223 -22.30 -1.24 5.24
CA ALA A 223 -23.47 -1.37 4.36
C ALA A 223 -23.15 -2.14 3.06
N LEU A 224 -21.91 -2.08 2.58
CA LEU A 224 -21.42 -2.80 1.40
C LEU A 224 -20.92 -4.22 1.70
N GLY A 225 -21.06 -4.70 2.95
CA GLY A 225 -20.70 -6.05 3.36
C GLY A 225 -19.25 -6.20 3.82
N GLY A 226 -18.50 -5.12 3.97
CA GLY A 226 -17.19 -5.12 4.62
C GLY A 226 -17.31 -5.11 6.15
N ASN A 227 -16.17 -5.20 6.82
CA ASN A 227 -16.09 -5.19 8.29
C ASN A 227 -15.33 -3.95 8.79
N VAL A 228 -15.79 -3.34 9.85
CA VAL A 228 -15.06 -2.31 10.59
C VAL A 228 -14.27 -3.02 11.70
N LEU A 229 -12.95 -3.09 11.54
CA LEU A 229 -12.04 -3.75 12.50
C LEU A 229 -11.65 -2.81 13.64
N ALA A 230 -11.42 -1.52 13.31
CA ALA A 230 -11.28 -0.44 14.28
C ALA A 230 -12.05 0.77 13.74
N GLY A 231 -12.94 1.32 14.57
CA GLY A 231 -13.75 2.48 14.24
C GLY A 231 -12.94 3.78 14.25
N ASN A 232 -13.65 4.91 14.22
CA ASN A 232 -13.06 6.23 14.25
C ASN A 232 -12.17 6.42 15.50
N THR A 233 -10.86 6.46 15.28
CA THR A 233 -9.84 6.59 16.32
C THR A 233 -9.12 7.91 16.14
N ASP A 234 -9.18 8.78 17.13
CA ASP A 234 -8.43 10.03 17.19
C ASP A 234 -6.98 9.73 17.56
N ILE A 235 -6.04 10.11 16.69
CA ILE A 235 -4.59 9.99 16.89
C ILE A 235 -3.92 11.35 17.22
N GLY A 236 -4.74 12.37 17.59
CA GLY A 236 -4.30 13.70 18.02
C GLY A 236 -4.17 14.72 16.90
N PHE A 237 -3.76 14.34 15.71
CA PHE A 237 -3.64 15.20 14.52
C PHE A 237 -4.49 14.77 13.33
N ALA A 238 -5.11 13.60 13.44
CA ALA A 238 -5.99 13.02 12.44
C ALA A 238 -6.91 11.97 13.06
N HIS A 239 -7.84 11.47 12.28
CA HIS A 239 -8.70 10.34 12.61
C HIS A 239 -8.43 9.19 11.64
N ILE A 240 -8.37 7.98 12.16
CA ILE A 240 -8.16 6.77 11.37
C ILE A 240 -9.22 5.70 11.66
N GLY A 241 -9.48 4.86 10.67
CA GLY A 241 -10.27 3.65 10.82
C GLY A 241 -9.60 2.49 10.12
N VAL A 242 -9.70 1.27 10.64
CA VAL A 242 -9.20 0.06 9.98
C VAL A 242 -10.38 -0.80 9.58
N VAL A 243 -10.41 -1.20 8.33
CA VAL A 243 -11.54 -1.90 7.72
C VAL A 243 -11.07 -3.09 6.89
N GLN A 244 -12.00 -3.96 6.57
CA GLN A 244 -11.78 -5.12 5.73
C GLN A 244 -12.87 -5.17 4.66
N ASP A 245 -12.48 -5.42 3.42
CA ASP A 245 -13.44 -5.61 2.34
C ASP A 245 -14.17 -6.97 2.44
N PRO A 246 -15.22 -7.21 1.65
CA PRO A 246 -15.98 -8.47 1.71
C PRO A 246 -15.18 -9.73 1.37
N GLN A 247 -14.03 -9.61 0.69
CA GLN A 247 -13.15 -10.71 0.35
C GLN A 247 -12.05 -10.96 1.40
N GLY A 248 -11.88 -10.03 2.35
CA GLY A 248 -10.95 -10.16 3.47
C GLY A 248 -9.71 -9.28 3.40
N ALA A 249 -9.56 -8.42 2.38
CA ALA A 249 -8.44 -7.50 2.32
C ALA A 249 -8.60 -6.36 3.33
N VAL A 250 -7.56 -6.15 4.13
CA VAL A 250 -7.53 -5.10 5.17
C VAL A 250 -6.87 -3.84 4.60
N PHE A 251 -7.47 -2.70 4.89
CA PHE A 251 -6.93 -1.37 4.58
C PHE A 251 -7.36 -0.37 5.66
N ALA A 252 -6.75 0.80 5.66
CA ALA A 252 -7.12 1.86 6.57
C ALA A 252 -7.73 3.05 5.85
N LEU A 253 -8.52 3.82 6.58
CA LEU A 253 -9.09 5.11 6.19
C LEU A 253 -8.41 6.20 7.01
N TYR A 254 -8.09 7.32 6.35
CA TYR A 254 -7.45 8.47 6.97
C TYR A 254 -8.29 9.73 6.74
N HIS A 255 -8.60 10.42 7.81
CA HIS A 255 -9.26 11.72 7.79
C HIS A 255 -8.43 12.73 8.58
N GLY A 256 -7.83 13.68 7.90
CA GLY A 256 -6.98 14.68 8.51
C GLY A 256 -6.32 15.56 7.47
N ARG A 257 -5.37 16.39 7.93
CA ARG A 257 -4.58 17.21 7.02
C ARG A 257 -3.64 16.32 6.22
N LEU A 258 -3.67 16.49 4.91
CA LEU A 258 -2.78 15.82 3.95
C LEU A 258 -1.87 16.89 3.33
N ASP A 259 -0.59 16.58 3.26
CA ASP A 259 0.39 17.43 2.59
C ASP A 259 0.28 17.27 1.06
N ASP A 260 0.58 18.33 0.32
CA ASP A 260 0.58 18.35 -1.16
C ASP A 260 1.79 17.66 -1.76
#